data_2bc3eaa66829a503c5932db984be2e00
#
_entry.id   2bc3eaa66829a503c5932db984be2e00
#
_cell.length_a   1.000
_cell.length_b   1.000
_cell.length_c   1.000
_cell.angle_alpha   90.00
_cell.angle_beta   90.00
_cell.angle_gamma   90.00
#
_symmetry.space_group_name_H-M   'P 1'
#
loop_
_entity.id
_entity.type
_entity.pdbx_description
1 polymer ?
#
loop_
_entity_poly.entity_id
_entity_poly.type
_entity_poly.pdbx_seq_one_letter_code
_entity_poly.pdbx_strand_id
1 'polypeptide(L)'
;MKNHFLLSYFGNKRNEVEGLYNEIINKLEVITTIIEPFCGSSAFSYYISTKHPKRFEYILNDNNKFLIQLYLIAKDETKLKKLVTVLNNKIKNIDREKYNLIIQEDNIIGWLIKNRIYNIRPGLFPNDQKRVLKSFDYLFNCPIINFLRNEKIKIYNMDAIRLMEAYSNNNKCLIFLDPPYLVSCNDFYKDAKVNIYEYLFNNKIENMKASLLLCLEKNWIIELLFNGQIKKEYGKKYEGRKKNTTHIIISNF
;
A
#
# COMPACT_ATOMS: atom_id res chain seq x y z
N MET A 1 -13.51 -6.55 -4.86
CA MET A 1 -12.98 -5.25 -4.36
C MET A 1 -12.37 -4.32 -5.43
N LYS A 2 -12.61 -4.52 -6.75
CA LYS A 2 -11.93 -3.73 -7.83
C LYS A 2 -12.07 -2.20 -7.71
N ASN A 3 -13.14 -1.67 -7.21
CA ASN A 3 -13.41 -0.22 -7.17
C ASN A 3 -13.38 0.39 -5.76
N HIS A 4 -12.75 -0.28 -4.78
CA HIS A 4 -12.78 0.16 -3.39
C HIS A 4 -11.67 1.18 -3.04
N PHE A 5 -10.65 1.32 -3.87
CA PHE A 5 -9.42 2.03 -3.55
C PHE A 5 -9.19 3.23 -4.48
N LEU A 6 -8.52 4.25 -3.97
CA LEU A 6 -8.24 5.49 -4.70
C LEU A 6 -7.34 5.27 -5.92
N LEU A 7 -6.45 4.28 -5.86
CA LEU A 7 -5.52 3.95 -6.93
C LEU A 7 -5.39 2.44 -7.12
N SER A 8 -5.05 2.06 -8.35
CA SER A 8 -4.56 0.72 -8.65
C SER A 8 -3.08 0.66 -8.27
N TYR A 9 -2.77 0.32 -7.01
CA TYR A 9 -1.41 0.26 -6.52
C TYR A 9 -0.76 -1.08 -6.86
N PHE A 10 0.50 -1.04 -7.36
CA PHE A 10 1.25 -2.26 -7.65
C PHE A 10 1.55 -3.04 -6.37
N GLY A 11 1.47 -4.37 -6.44
CA GLY A 11 1.72 -5.20 -5.26
C GLY A 11 0.59 -5.21 -4.22
N ASN A 12 -0.56 -4.55 -4.51
CA ASN A 12 -1.65 -4.51 -3.53
C ASN A 12 -2.10 -5.92 -3.11
N LYS A 13 -2.50 -6.05 -1.84
CA LYS A 13 -2.91 -7.31 -1.22
C LYS A 13 -4.41 -7.59 -1.31
N ARG A 14 -5.16 -6.95 -2.22
CA ARG A 14 -6.64 -7.03 -2.31
C ARG A 14 -7.19 -8.44 -2.42
N ASN A 15 -6.47 -9.32 -3.10
CA ASN A 15 -6.88 -10.71 -3.30
C ASN A 15 -6.34 -11.65 -2.21
N GLU A 16 -5.47 -11.14 -1.34
CA GLU A 16 -4.74 -11.91 -0.33
C GLU A 16 -5.21 -11.60 1.09
N VAL A 17 -5.90 -10.45 1.26
CA VAL A 17 -6.27 -9.93 2.60
C VAL A 17 -7.10 -10.90 3.44
N GLU A 18 -7.94 -11.72 2.83
CA GLU A 18 -8.74 -12.72 3.54
C GLU A 18 -7.83 -13.82 4.13
N GLY A 19 -6.87 -14.31 3.32
CA GLY A 19 -5.88 -15.27 3.80
C GLY A 19 -5.00 -14.70 4.91
N LEU A 20 -4.55 -13.44 4.76
CA LEU A 20 -3.77 -12.74 5.77
C LEU A 20 -4.57 -12.50 7.06
N TYR A 21 -5.85 -12.16 6.94
CA TYR A 21 -6.75 -11.98 8.08
C TYR A 21 -6.91 -13.28 8.89
N ASN A 22 -7.04 -14.43 8.22
CA ASN A 22 -7.17 -15.72 8.90
C ASN A 22 -5.93 -16.09 9.72
N GLU A 23 -4.74 -15.62 9.32
CA GLU A 23 -3.50 -15.85 10.09
C GLU A 23 -3.46 -15.05 11.41
N ILE A 24 -4.23 -13.97 11.51
CA ILE A 24 -4.19 -13.06 12.68
C ILE A 24 -5.44 -13.13 13.55
N ILE A 25 -6.49 -13.81 13.14
CA ILE A 25 -7.81 -13.73 13.78
C ILE A 25 -7.76 -14.00 15.28
N ASN A 26 -6.98 -14.99 15.72
CA ASN A 26 -6.82 -15.35 17.12
C ASN A 26 -6.01 -14.32 17.93
N LYS A 27 -5.25 -13.45 17.25
CA LYS A 27 -4.48 -12.39 17.89
C LYS A 27 -5.27 -11.09 18.07
N LEU A 28 -6.32 -10.91 17.27
CA LEU A 28 -7.08 -9.66 17.27
C LEU A 28 -7.75 -9.36 18.62
N GLU A 29 -7.96 -10.36 19.50
CA GLU A 29 -8.59 -10.14 20.81
C GLU A 29 -7.82 -9.15 21.68
N VAL A 30 -6.49 -9.25 21.69
CA VAL A 30 -5.60 -8.42 22.52
C VAL A 30 -5.10 -7.16 21.78
N ILE A 31 -5.27 -7.10 20.47
CA ILE A 31 -4.81 -5.97 19.65
C ILE A 31 -5.79 -4.79 19.78
N THR A 32 -5.23 -3.60 19.89
CA THR A 32 -5.97 -2.33 19.85
C THR A 32 -5.54 -1.45 18.67
N THR A 33 -4.33 -1.63 18.16
CA THR A 33 -3.76 -0.78 17.11
C THR A 33 -3.18 -1.63 15.98
N ILE A 34 -3.53 -1.30 14.75
CA ILE A 34 -3.02 -1.92 13.52
C ILE A 34 -2.14 -0.92 12.79
N ILE A 35 -0.94 -1.34 12.43
CA ILE A 35 0.10 -0.48 11.84
C ILE A 35 0.54 -1.05 10.51
N GLU A 36 0.48 -0.24 9.47
CA GLU A 36 1.04 -0.55 8.15
C GLU A 36 2.18 0.42 7.81
N PRO A 37 3.46 0.07 8.08
CA PRO A 37 4.62 0.90 7.72
C PRO A 37 4.80 1.09 6.21
N PHE A 38 4.25 0.18 5.40
CA PHE A 38 4.22 0.20 3.94
C PHE A 38 2.78 0.04 3.48
N CYS A 39 1.94 1.05 3.73
CA CYS A 39 0.50 0.89 3.59
C CYS A 39 0.03 0.76 2.13
N GLY A 40 0.77 1.30 1.15
CA GLY A 40 0.37 1.23 -0.24
C GLY A 40 -1.12 1.56 -0.44
N SER A 41 -1.91 0.59 -0.90
CA SER A 41 -3.35 0.75 -1.06
C SER A 41 -4.15 0.66 0.25
N SER A 42 -3.53 0.38 1.39
CA SER A 42 -4.15 0.12 2.72
C SER A 42 -5.20 -0.99 2.69
N ALA A 43 -5.02 -1.98 1.81
CA ALA A 43 -6.01 -3.03 1.61
C ALA A 43 -6.20 -3.90 2.87
N PHE A 44 -5.13 -4.14 3.62
CA PHE A 44 -5.17 -4.95 4.83
C PHE A 44 -5.96 -4.27 5.95
N SER A 45 -5.59 -3.04 6.33
CA SER A 45 -6.31 -2.26 7.35
C SER A 45 -7.75 -2.00 6.95
N TYR A 46 -8.00 -1.67 5.69
CA TYR A 46 -9.35 -1.48 5.18
C TYR A 46 -10.20 -2.74 5.33
N TYR A 47 -9.66 -3.92 4.96
CA TYR A 47 -10.39 -5.18 5.10
C TYR A 47 -10.74 -5.47 6.56
N ILE A 48 -9.78 -5.32 7.49
CA ILE A 48 -10.02 -5.53 8.91
C ILE A 48 -11.09 -4.56 9.43
N SER A 49 -11.07 -3.31 9.00
CA SER A 49 -12.06 -2.31 9.40
C SER A 49 -13.48 -2.67 8.96
N THR A 50 -13.64 -3.37 7.84
CA THR A 50 -14.96 -3.87 7.39
C THR A 50 -15.45 -5.05 8.22
N LYS A 51 -14.54 -5.88 8.75
CA LYS A 51 -14.87 -7.02 9.61
C LYS A 51 -15.11 -6.61 11.06
N HIS A 52 -14.42 -5.57 11.52
CA HIS A 52 -14.45 -5.08 12.90
C HIS A 52 -14.63 -3.55 12.93
N PRO A 53 -15.83 -3.05 12.62
CA PRO A 53 -16.08 -1.60 12.55
C PRO A 53 -15.74 -0.91 13.88
N LYS A 54 -15.01 0.21 13.80
CA LYS A 54 -14.64 1.09 14.93
C LYS A 54 -13.84 0.43 16.07
N ARG A 55 -13.41 -0.83 15.93
CA ARG A 55 -12.71 -1.55 17.00
C ARG A 55 -11.28 -1.05 17.18
N PHE A 56 -10.51 -0.88 16.10
CA PHE A 56 -9.08 -0.63 16.15
C PHE A 56 -8.73 0.83 15.83
N GLU A 57 -7.60 1.29 16.37
CA GLU A 57 -6.87 2.40 15.78
C GLU A 57 -6.03 1.89 14.61
N TYR A 58 -5.85 2.74 13.58
CA TYR A 58 -5.04 2.40 12.41
C TYR A 58 -3.96 3.46 12.21
N ILE A 59 -2.74 2.98 11.98
CA ILE A 59 -1.60 3.82 11.66
C ILE A 59 -1.13 3.41 10.27
N LEU A 60 -1.35 4.29 9.30
CA LEU A 60 -0.98 4.09 7.91
C LEU A 60 0.24 4.94 7.60
N ASN A 61 1.28 4.33 7.06
CA ASN A 61 2.48 5.02 6.64
C ASN A 61 2.93 4.54 5.27
N ASP A 62 3.48 5.44 4.49
CA ASP A 62 4.19 5.11 3.25
C ASP A 62 5.25 6.17 2.98
N ASN A 63 6.38 5.76 2.38
CA ASN A 63 7.43 6.70 2.00
C ASN A 63 7.05 7.53 0.74
N ASN A 64 6.04 7.11 0.00
CA ASN A 64 5.54 7.85 -1.16
C ASN A 64 4.73 9.07 -0.71
N LYS A 65 5.37 10.26 -0.73
CA LYS A 65 4.77 11.54 -0.32
C LYS A 65 3.44 11.84 -1.01
N PHE A 66 3.28 11.48 -2.28
CA PHE A 66 2.07 11.79 -3.04
C PHE A 66 0.92 10.83 -2.71
N LEU A 67 1.21 9.57 -2.40
CA LEU A 67 0.21 8.64 -1.90
C LEU A 67 -0.37 9.13 -0.57
N ILE A 68 0.50 9.51 0.35
CA ILE A 68 0.09 10.04 1.65
C ILE A 68 -0.66 11.37 1.50
N GLN A 69 -0.19 12.25 0.62
CA GLN A 69 -0.91 13.50 0.31
C GLN A 69 -2.31 13.23 -0.24
N LEU A 70 -2.48 12.23 -1.12
CA LEU A 70 -3.79 11.82 -1.62
C LEU A 70 -4.71 11.34 -0.48
N TYR A 71 -4.19 10.54 0.45
CA TYR A 71 -4.96 10.05 1.59
C TYR A 71 -5.40 11.19 2.51
N LEU A 72 -4.51 12.14 2.79
CA LEU A 72 -4.84 13.33 3.58
C LEU A 72 -5.87 14.23 2.89
N ILE A 73 -5.78 14.39 1.57
CA ILE A 73 -6.78 15.12 0.78
C ILE A 73 -8.13 14.38 0.81
N ALA A 74 -8.13 13.04 0.69
CA ALA A 74 -9.36 12.25 0.69
C ALA A 74 -10.12 12.30 2.03
N LYS A 75 -9.45 12.61 3.14
CA LYS A 75 -10.10 12.86 4.44
C LYS A 75 -10.99 14.10 4.42
N ASP A 76 -10.68 15.09 3.59
CA ASP A 76 -11.37 16.38 3.49
C ASP A 76 -12.13 16.45 2.15
N GLU A 77 -13.46 16.49 2.23
CA GLU A 77 -14.31 16.47 1.03
C GLU A 77 -14.08 17.70 0.14
N THR A 78 -13.86 18.88 0.74
CA THR A 78 -13.63 20.12 0.01
C THR A 78 -12.30 20.06 -0.75
N LYS A 79 -11.25 19.57 -0.10
CA LYS A 79 -9.95 19.39 -0.75
C LYS A 79 -10.01 18.35 -1.85
N LEU A 80 -10.74 17.24 -1.63
CA LEU A 80 -10.92 16.21 -2.64
C LEU A 80 -11.68 16.75 -3.86
N LYS A 81 -12.76 17.52 -3.66
CA LYS A 81 -13.50 18.18 -4.75
C LYS A 81 -12.59 19.11 -5.57
N LYS A 82 -11.80 19.95 -4.89
CA LYS A 82 -10.84 20.84 -5.57
C LYS A 82 -9.82 20.05 -6.40
N LEU A 83 -9.23 19.00 -5.82
CA LEU A 83 -8.26 18.15 -6.52
C LEU A 83 -8.87 17.51 -7.78
N VAL A 84 -10.05 16.90 -7.66
CA VAL A 84 -10.74 16.24 -8.78
C VAL A 84 -11.07 17.24 -9.90
N THR A 85 -11.54 18.45 -9.55
CA THR A 85 -11.81 19.51 -10.52
C THR A 85 -10.54 19.88 -11.29
N VAL A 86 -9.42 20.09 -10.60
CA VAL A 86 -8.13 20.41 -11.24
C VAL A 86 -7.67 19.27 -12.15
N LEU A 87 -7.75 18.03 -11.68
CA LEU A 87 -7.36 16.86 -12.47
C LEU A 87 -8.20 16.73 -13.74
N ASN A 88 -9.53 16.84 -13.63
CA ASN A 88 -10.43 16.72 -14.77
C ASN A 88 -10.18 17.83 -15.80
N ASN A 89 -9.91 19.06 -15.35
CA ASN A 89 -9.56 20.16 -16.24
C ASN A 89 -8.20 19.93 -16.96
N LYS A 90 -7.20 19.41 -16.26
CA LYS A 90 -5.87 19.11 -16.83
C LYS A 90 -5.92 18.00 -17.88
N ILE A 91 -6.78 17.00 -17.71
CA ILE A 91 -6.89 15.90 -18.68
C ILE A 91 -7.85 16.18 -19.84
N LYS A 92 -8.63 17.27 -19.76
CA LYS A 92 -9.52 17.67 -20.84
C LYS A 92 -8.71 18.04 -22.08
N ASN A 93 -8.94 17.31 -23.18
CA ASN A 93 -8.21 17.50 -24.44
C ASN A 93 -6.68 17.39 -24.30
N ILE A 94 -6.20 16.51 -23.42
CA ILE A 94 -4.77 16.27 -23.24
C ILE A 94 -4.20 15.54 -24.47
N ASP A 95 -3.15 16.10 -25.05
CA ASP A 95 -2.32 15.47 -26.06
C ASP A 95 -1.04 14.90 -25.44
N ARG A 96 -0.21 14.26 -26.27
CA ARG A 96 1.05 13.63 -25.80
C ARG A 96 2.03 14.65 -25.23
N GLU A 97 2.14 15.82 -25.83
CA GLU A 97 3.08 16.85 -25.39
C GLU A 97 2.69 17.39 -24.01
N LYS A 98 1.45 17.81 -23.85
CA LYS A 98 0.90 18.24 -22.55
C LYS A 98 1.00 17.14 -21.49
N TYR A 99 0.73 15.90 -21.87
CA TYR A 99 0.89 14.76 -20.95
C TYR A 99 2.33 14.65 -20.45
N ASN A 100 3.31 14.66 -21.37
CA ASN A 100 4.72 14.53 -21.01
C ASN A 100 5.19 15.67 -20.10
N LEU A 101 4.70 16.89 -20.31
CA LEU A 101 5.00 18.03 -19.43
C LEU A 101 4.40 17.82 -18.03
N ILE A 102 3.13 17.46 -17.96
CA ILE A 102 2.43 17.29 -16.67
C ILE A 102 3.04 16.17 -15.81
N ILE A 103 3.43 15.04 -16.40
CA ILE A 103 3.99 13.92 -15.62
C ILE A 103 5.42 14.16 -15.12
N GLN A 104 6.10 15.20 -15.62
CA GLN A 104 7.40 15.65 -15.13
C GLN A 104 7.28 16.60 -13.92
N GLU A 105 6.10 17.16 -13.68
CA GLU A 105 5.86 17.99 -12.51
C GLU A 105 5.99 17.16 -11.21
N ASP A 106 6.87 17.57 -10.29
CA ASP A 106 7.02 16.93 -8.97
C ASP A 106 5.90 17.37 -8.02
N ASN A 107 4.66 17.06 -8.39
CA ASN A 107 3.47 17.34 -7.59
C ASN A 107 2.43 16.22 -7.69
N ILE A 108 1.41 16.29 -6.83
CA ILE A 108 0.36 15.28 -6.77
C ILE A 108 -0.44 15.16 -8.08
N ILE A 109 -0.58 16.23 -8.84
CA ILE A 109 -1.37 16.23 -10.09
C ILE A 109 -0.64 15.42 -11.15
N GLY A 110 0.65 15.72 -11.38
CA GLY A 110 1.51 14.98 -12.31
C GLY A 110 1.59 13.50 -11.90
N TRP A 111 1.78 13.24 -10.61
CA TRP A 111 1.84 11.88 -10.09
C TRP A 111 0.52 11.11 -10.30
N LEU A 112 -0.65 11.70 -10.04
CA LEU A 112 -1.95 11.07 -10.25
C LEU A 112 -2.24 10.82 -11.73
N ILE A 113 -1.98 11.78 -12.60
CA ILE A 113 -2.17 11.64 -14.05
C ILE A 113 -1.25 10.53 -14.57
N LYS A 114 0.03 10.54 -14.18
CA LYS A 114 0.99 9.49 -14.49
C LYS A 114 0.48 8.11 -14.06
N ASN A 115 -0.06 7.97 -12.87
CA ASN A 115 -0.56 6.69 -12.34
C ASN A 115 -1.95 6.30 -12.85
N ARG A 116 -2.77 7.23 -13.34
CA ARG A 116 -4.12 6.96 -13.85
C ARG A 116 -4.14 6.35 -15.25
N ILE A 117 -3.23 6.77 -16.11
CA ILE A 117 -3.14 6.26 -17.50
C ILE A 117 -2.65 4.81 -17.54
N TYR A 118 -2.41 4.25 -16.39
CA TYR A 118 -1.82 2.95 -16.21
C TYR A 118 -2.74 1.79 -16.45
N ASN A 119 -2.41 1.04 -17.48
CA ASN A 119 -2.61 -0.41 -17.49
C ASN A 119 -1.38 -1.19 -17.97
N ILE A 120 -0.31 -0.55 -18.44
CA ILE A 120 0.80 -1.30 -19.07
C ILE A 120 2.19 -0.87 -18.56
N ARG A 121 2.53 0.40 -18.56
CA ARG A 121 3.83 0.93 -18.07
C ARG A 121 3.72 2.38 -17.62
N PRO A 122 4.33 2.78 -16.50
CA PRO A 122 4.37 4.14 -16.01
C PRO A 122 4.97 5.11 -17.04
N GLY A 123 4.26 6.24 -17.30
CA GLY A 123 4.76 7.34 -18.12
C GLY A 123 4.63 7.19 -19.63
N LEU A 124 3.98 6.11 -20.13
CA LEU A 124 3.67 6.03 -21.55
C LEU A 124 2.30 6.65 -21.85
N PHE A 125 2.25 7.58 -22.77
CA PHE A 125 0.98 8.07 -23.32
C PHE A 125 0.31 6.96 -24.13
N PRO A 126 -0.99 6.69 -23.95
CA PRO A 126 -1.69 5.66 -24.70
C PRO A 126 -1.63 5.97 -26.20
N ASN A 127 -1.08 5.06 -27.00
CA ASN A 127 -1.05 5.19 -28.45
C ASN A 127 -2.42 4.96 -29.10
N ASP A 128 -3.40 4.49 -28.34
CA ASP A 128 -4.73 4.14 -28.80
C ASP A 128 -5.72 5.22 -28.36
N GLN A 129 -6.29 5.96 -29.30
CA GLN A 129 -7.34 6.95 -29.07
C GLN A 129 -8.59 6.37 -28.37
N LYS A 130 -8.77 5.04 -28.34
CA LYS A 130 -9.83 4.36 -27.58
C LYS A 130 -9.57 4.31 -26.07
N ARG A 131 -8.38 4.63 -25.62
CA ARG A 131 -8.02 4.70 -24.19
C ARG A 131 -7.98 6.14 -23.68
N VAL A 132 -9.12 6.81 -23.82
CA VAL A 132 -9.31 8.15 -23.25
C VAL A 132 -9.08 8.08 -21.73
N LEU A 133 -8.36 9.06 -21.20
CA LEU A 133 -8.29 9.30 -19.76
C LEU A 133 -9.71 9.48 -19.23
N LYS A 134 -10.16 8.49 -18.47
CA LYS A 134 -11.44 8.59 -17.77
C LYS A 134 -11.32 9.64 -16.66
N SER A 135 -12.41 10.37 -16.41
CA SER A 135 -12.46 11.36 -15.34
C SER A 135 -12.02 10.79 -14.00
N PHE A 136 -11.58 11.67 -13.11
CA PHE A 136 -11.22 11.32 -11.74
C PHE A 136 -12.43 11.28 -10.79
N ASP A 137 -13.66 11.43 -11.28
CA ASP A 137 -14.89 11.43 -10.46
C ASP A 137 -15.08 10.13 -9.69
N TYR A 138 -14.49 9.03 -10.16
CA TYR A 138 -14.49 7.76 -9.42
C TYR A 138 -13.92 7.89 -8.01
N LEU A 139 -13.05 8.87 -7.76
CA LEU A 139 -12.47 9.12 -6.43
C LEU A 139 -13.56 9.43 -5.39
N PHE A 140 -14.66 10.05 -5.77
CA PHE A 140 -15.76 10.34 -4.84
C PHE A 140 -16.49 9.08 -4.36
N ASN A 141 -16.47 8.03 -5.16
CA ASN A 141 -17.23 6.80 -4.94
C ASN A 141 -16.37 5.65 -4.41
N CYS A 142 -15.14 5.91 -3.97
CA CYS A 142 -14.25 4.89 -3.42
C CYS A 142 -14.61 4.59 -1.95
N PRO A 143 -15.05 3.39 -1.61
CA PRO A 143 -15.44 3.03 -0.23
C PRO A 143 -14.34 3.25 0.81
N ILE A 144 -13.07 3.17 0.43
CA ILE A 144 -11.94 3.44 1.33
C ILE A 144 -11.94 4.88 1.89
N ILE A 145 -12.61 5.83 1.23
CA ILE A 145 -12.70 7.21 1.73
C ILE A 145 -13.39 7.25 3.10
N ASN A 146 -14.46 6.48 3.28
CA ASN A 146 -15.16 6.42 4.56
C ASN A 146 -14.24 5.84 5.66
N PHE A 147 -13.40 4.86 5.30
CA PHE A 147 -12.37 4.36 6.20
C PHE A 147 -11.36 5.45 6.54
N LEU A 148 -10.78 6.14 5.55
CA LEU A 148 -9.79 7.19 5.76
C LEU A 148 -10.32 8.36 6.60
N ARG A 149 -11.61 8.69 6.51
CA ARG A 149 -12.26 9.76 7.27
C ARG A 149 -12.54 9.40 8.73
N ASN A 150 -12.33 8.15 9.12
CA ASN A 150 -12.48 7.76 10.53
C ASN A 150 -11.43 8.47 11.38
N GLU A 151 -11.85 9.01 12.54
CA GLU A 151 -11.00 9.72 13.49
C GLU A 151 -9.86 8.87 14.06
N LYS A 152 -10.08 7.54 14.15
CA LYS A 152 -9.08 6.58 14.64
C LYS A 152 -7.98 6.26 13.64
N ILE A 153 -7.95 6.93 12.48
CA ILE A 153 -6.91 6.72 11.45
C ILE A 153 -5.90 7.85 11.48
N LYS A 154 -4.66 7.49 11.80
CA LYS A 154 -3.47 8.33 11.71
C LYS A 154 -2.70 8.00 10.44
N ILE A 155 -2.25 9.02 9.72
CA ILE A 155 -1.57 8.87 8.43
C ILE A 155 -0.24 9.62 8.52
N TYR A 156 0.87 8.93 8.18
CA TYR A 156 2.22 9.45 8.25
C TYR A 156 2.95 9.28 6.92
N ASN A 157 3.92 10.16 6.67
CA ASN A 157 4.91 10.01 5.62
C ASN A 157 6.29 10.08 6.28
N MET A 158 6.76 8.95 6.74
CA MET A 158 8.03 8.84 7.45
C MET A 158 8.74 7.54 7.13
N ASP A 159 9.98 7.42 7.57
CA ASP A 159 10.72 6.17 7.46
C ASP A 159 10.02 5.03 8.22
N ALA A 160 9.87 3.89 7.56
CA ALA A 160 9.15 2.73 8.10
C ALA A 160 9.83 2.14 9.34
N ILE A 161 11.18 2.16 9.39
CA ILE A 161 11.94 1.64 10.52
C ILE A 161 11.68 2.48 11.78
N ARG A 162 11.70 3.80 11.65
CA ARG A 162 11.37 4.71 12.77
C ARG A 162 9.96 4.45 13.32
N LEU A 163 9.01 4.20 12.43
CA LEU A 163 7.66 3.86 12.85
C LEU A 163 7.63 2.51 13.58
N MET A 164 8.33 1.51 13.08
CA MET A 164 8.43 0.20 13.73
C MET A 164 9.10 0.29 15.11
N GLU A 165 10.19 1.04 15.24
CA GLU A 165 10.87 1.27 16.53
C GLU A 165 9.94 1.84 17.58
N ALA A 166 9.09 2.81 17.19
CA ALA A 166 8.15 3.45 18.10
C ALA A 166 7.09 2.46 18.66
N TYR A 167 6.81 1.36 17.96
CA TYR A 167 5.73 0.45 18.33
C TYR A 167 6.17 -1.00 18.60
N SER A 168 7.41 -1.37 18.32
CA SER A 168 7.95 -2.74 18.47
C SER A 168 7.79 -3.33 19.88
N ASN A 169 7.79 -2.49 20.90
CA ASN A 169 7.65 -2.88 22.31
C ASN A 169 6.19 -2.87 22.81
N ASN A 170 5.19 -2.61 21.97
CA ASN A 170 3.80 -2.53 22.38
C ASN A 170 3.05 -3.83 22.01
N ASN A 171 2.77 -4.67 23.01
CA ASN A 171 2.08 -5.96 22.80
C ASN A 171 0.60 -5.84 22.39
N LYS A 172 0.03 -4.63 22.37
CA LYS A 172 -1.31 -4.33 21.84
C LYS A 172 -1.31 -3.90 20.38
N CYS A 173 -0.15 -3.89 19.73
CA CYS A 173 0.00 -3.52 18.34
C CYS A 173 0.16 -4.75 17.45
N LEU A 174 -0.47 -4.70 16.27
CA LEU A 174 -0.20 -5.58 15.14
C LEU A 174 0.48 -4.76 14.05
N ILE A 175 1.70 -5.13 13.69
CA ILE A 175 2.45 -4.51 12.60
C ILE A 175 2.35 -5.42 11.38
N PHE A 176 1.72 -4.93 10.30
CA PHE A 176 1.67 -5.63 9.02
C PHE A 176 2.71 -5.03 8.07
N LEU A 177 3.61 -5.87 7.59
CA LEU A 177 4.69 -5.48 6.67
C LEU A 177 4.50 -6.13 5.30
N ASP A 178 4.43 -5.28 4.28
CA ASP A 178 4.48 -5.66 2.86
C ASP A 178 5.52 -4.76 2.15
N PRO A 179 6.81 -4.90 2.49
CA PRO A 179 7.86 -4.05 1.95
C PRO A 179 8.12 -4.36 0.48
N PRO A 180 8.81 -3.46 -0.26
CA PRO A 180 9.34 -3.77 -1.58
C PRO A 180 10.20 -5.04 -1.54
N TYR A 181 9.94 -5.98 -2.46
CA TYR A 181 10.64 -7.27 -2.44
C TYR A 181 12.06 -7.17 -2.99
N LEU A 182 13.00 -7.95 -2.41
CA LEU A 182 14.42 -7.95 -2.79
C LEU A 182 14.67 -8.24 -4.28
N VAL A 183 13.82 -9.07 -4.89
CA VAL A 183 14.00 -9.58 -6.26
C VAL A 183 13.10 -8.89 -7.28
N SER A 184 12.21 -7.98 -6.84
CA SER A 184 11.34 -7.26 -7.76
C SER A 184 12.13 -6.21 -8.56
N CYS A 185 11.77 -6.00 -9.85
CA CYS A 185 12.27 -4.87 -10.63
C CYS A 185 11.97 -3.58 -9.88
N ASN A 186 13.00 -3.01 -9.27
CA ASN A 186 12.91 -1.84 -8.39
C ASN A 186 12.64 -0.52 -9.14
N ASP A 187 12.27 -0.56 -10.43
CA ASP A 187 11.97 0.65 -11.21
C ASP A 187 10.84 1.51 -10.61
N PHE A 188 9.96 0.90 -9.82
CA PHE A 188 8.88 1.59 -9.11
C PHE A 188 9.28 2.10 -7.72
N TYR A 189 10.41 1.62 -7.18
CA TYR A 189 10.89 1.88 -5.83
C TYR A 189 12.32 2.44 -5.83
N LYS A 190 12.75 3.11 -6.93
CA LYS A 190 14.12 3.60 -7.10
C LYS A 190 14.61 4.48 -5.94
N ASP A 191 13.69 5.14 -5.26
CA ASP A 191 13.99 6.02 -4.13
C ASP A 191 13.80 5.34 -2.75
N ALA A 192 13.30 4.10 -2.73
CA ALA A 192 13.07 3.37 -1.48
C ALA A 192 14.28 2.50 -1.13
N LYS A 193 15.40 3.11 -0.77
CA LYS A 193 16.50 2.43 -0.06
C LYS A 193 16.06 2.14 1.38
N VAL A 194 15.10 1.22 1.53
CA VAL A 194 14.68 0.80 2.87
C VAL A 194 15.49 -0.41 3.25
N ASN A 195 16.34 -0.25 4.26
CA ASN A 195 17.11 -1.35 4.82
C ASN A 195 16.27 -2.18 5.81
N ILE A 196 15.00 -2.42 5.44
CA ILE A 196 14.04 -3.12 6.31
C ILE A 196 14.49 -4.55 6.62
N TYR A 197 15.12 -5.21 5.66
CA TYR A 197 15.59 -6.59 5.84
C TYR A 197 16.74 -6.66 6.84
N GLU A 198 17.70 -5.73 6.78
CA GLU A 198 18.77 -5.62 7.77
C GLU A 198 18.19 -5.30 9.15
N TYR A 199 17.23 -4.37 9.23
CA TYR A 199 16.57 -4.05 10.48
C TYR A 199 15.88 -5.26 11.10
N LEU A 200 15.11 -6.03 10.32
CA LEU A 200 14.39 -7.21 10.79
C LEU A 200 15.35 -8.32 11.22
N PHE A 201 16.44 -8.50 10.49
CA PHE A 201 17.48 -9.48 10.82
C PHE A 201 18.20 -9.12 12.12
N ASN A 202 18.66 -7.87 12.25
CA ASN A 202 19.43 -7.41 13.41
C ASN A 202 18.60 -7.34 14.69
N ASN A 203 17.31 -6.99 14.59
CA ASN A 203 16.42 -6.86 15.75
C ASN A 203 15.67 -8.14 16.10
N LYS A 204 15.89 -9.23 15.37
CA LYS A 204 15.24 -10.54 15.54
C LYS A 204 13.75 -10.41 15.83
N ILE A 205 12.94 -10.60 14.83
CA ILE A 205 11.48 -10.36 14.93
C ILE A 205 10.81 -11.07 16.09
N GLU A 206 11.36 -12.21 16.54
CA GLU A 206 10.89 -12.95 17.72
C GLU A 206 11.04 -12.17 19.04
N ASN A 207 11.91 -11.17 19.10
CA ASN A 207 12.12 -10.34 20.30
C ASN A 207 11.15 -9.16 20.38
N MET A 208 10.39 -8.89 19.33
CA MET A 208 9.40 -7.81 19.32
C MET A 208 8.18 -8.21 20.17
N LYS A 209 7.73 -7.31 21.06
CA LYS A 209 6.49 -7.51 21.82
C LYS A 209 5.25 -7.27 20.97
N ALA A 210 5.34 -6.38 19.99
CA ALA A 210 4.28 -6.21 18.99
C ALA A 210 4.11 -7.48 18.16
N SER A 211 2.87 -7.84 17.86
CA SER A 211 2.60 -8.91 16.90
C SER A 211 3.01 -8.44 15.50
N LEU A 212 3.83 -9.22 14.82
CA LEU A 212 4.32 -8.92 13.48
C LEU A 212 3.77 -9.94 12.47
N LEU A 213 3.22 -9.43 11.37
CA LEU A 213 2.85 -10.21 10.19
C LEU A 213 3.59 -9.64 8.98
N LEU A 214 4.48 -10.42 8.39
CA LEU A 214 5.32 -10.03 7.26
C LEU A 214 4.97 -10.88 6.03
N CYS A 215 4.74 -10.23 4.90
CA CYS A 215 4.44 -10.88 3.63
C CYS A 215 5.56 -10.59 2.62
N LEU A 216 6.20 -11.64 2.09
CA LEU A 216 7.34 -11.53 1.18
C LEU A 216 7.20 -12.46 -0.03
N GLU A 217 7.88 -12.13 -1.13
CA GLU A 217 8.10 -13.07 -2.23
C GLU A 217 9.17 -14.09 -1.82
N LYS A 218 8.86 -15.38 -1.96
CA LYS A 218 9.76 -16.49 -1.62
C LYS A 218 11.00 -16.46 -2.50
N ASN A 219 12.16 -16.49 -1.87
CA ASN A 219 13.45 -16.72 -2.50
C ASN A 219 14.42 -17.31 -1.47
N TRP A 220 15.54 -17.87 -1.94
CA TRP A 220 16.49 -18.58 -1.08
C TRP A 220 17.09 -17.70 0.05
N ILE A 221 17.27 -16.39 -0.18
CA ILE A 221 17.78 -15.46 0.85
C ILE A 221 16.74 -15.32 1.96
N ILE A 222 15.48 -15.12 1.60
CA ILE A 222 14.37 -14.97 2.56
C ILE A 222 14.17 -16.24 3.36
N GLU A 223 14.27 -17.43 2.70
CA GLU A 223 14.20 -18.71 3.39
C GLU A 223 15.35 -18.88 4.38
N LEU A 224 16.56 -18.44 4.02
CA LEU A 224 17.72 -18.49 4.91
C LEU A 224 17.57 -17.54 6.11
N LEU A 225 17.16 -16.29 5.86
CA LEU A 225 17.04 -15.25 6.89
C LEU A 225 15.94 -15.55 7.91
N PHE A 226 14.84 -16.16 7.48
CA PHE A 226 13.65 -16.39 8.30
C PHE A 226 13.34 -17.89 8.49
N ASN A 227 14.36 -18.73 8.44
CA ASN A 227 14.23 -20.16 8.65
C ASN A 227 13.55 -20.45 10.02
N GLY A 228 12.51 -21.29 9.99
CA GLY A 228 11.72 -21.62 11.19
C GLY A 228 10.62 -20.61 11.56
N GLN A 229 10.58 -19.44 10.93
CA GLN A 229 9.56 -18.40 11.15
C GLN A 229 8.50 -18.34 10.06
N ILE A 230 8.68 -19.11 8.98
CA ILE A 230 7.72 -19.19 7.87
C ILE A 230 6.50 -19.97 8.33
N LYS A 231 5.33 -19.32 8.35
CA LYS A 231 4.06 -19.92 8.78
C LYS A 231 3.28 -20.51 7.61
N LYS A 232 3.35 -19.89 6.44
CA LYS A 232 2.56 -20.30 5.28
C LYS A 232 3.22 -19.90 3.98
N GLU A 233 3.03 -20.74 2.97
CA GLU A 233 3.36 -20.46 1.58
C GLU A 233 2.08 -20.45 0.73
N TYR A 234 2.01 -19.55 -0.25
CA TYR A 234 0.91 -19.52 -1.21
C TYR A 234 1.36 -18.98 -2.57
N GLY A 235 0.75 -19.55 -3.63
CA GLY A 235 1.00 -19.11 -4.99
C GLY A 235 0.28 -17.81 -5.31
N LYS A 236 0.96 -16.88 -5.98
CA LYS A 236 0.39 -15.64 -6.48
C LYS A 236 0.55 -15.52 -7.98
N LYS A 237 -0.57 -15.26 -8.67
CA LYS A 237 -0.59 -14.92 -10.09
C LYS A 237 -0.71 -13.40 -10.24
N TYR A 238 0.25 -12.79 -10.92
CA TYR A 238 0.15 -11.38 -11.28
C TYR A 238 -0.62 -11.20 -12.59
N GLU A 239 -1.67 -10.37 -12.59
CA GLU A 239 -2.36 -10.00 -13.82
C GLU A 239 -1.36 -9.35 -14.79
N GLY A 240 -1.20 -9.93 -15.98
CA GLY A 240 -0.29 -9.45 -17.03
C GLY A 240 1.14 -10.01 -17.00
N ARG A 241 1.49 -10.87 -16.05
CA ARG A 241 2.77 -11.62 -16.06
C ARG A 241 2.48 -13.12 -16.15
N LYS A 242 3.20 -13.83 -17.06
CA LYS A 242 3.11 -15.30 -17.17
C LYS A 242 3.79 -16.04 -16.00
N LYS A 243 4.46 -15.33 -15.11
CA LYS A 243 5.24 -15.92 -14.01
C LYS A 243 4.35 -16.07 -12.77
N ASN A 244 4.19 -17.30 -12.30
CA ASN A 244 3.68 -17.58 -10.97
C ASN A 244 4.81 -17.31 -9.96
N THR A 245 4.50 -16.61 -8.89
CA THR A 245 5.42 -16.40 -7.77
C THR A 245 4.84 -17.06 -6.52
N THR A 246 5.70 -17.51 -5.64
CA THR A 246 5.30 -18.00 -4.32
C THR A 246 5.55 -16.88 -3.31
N HIS A 247 4.56 -16.61 -2.51
CA HIS A 247 4.66 -15.70 -1.37
C HIS A 247 4.71 -16.50 -0.08
N ILE A 248 5.36 -15.94 0.91
CA ILE A 248 5.43 -16.50 2.26
C ILE A 248 4.89 -15.51 3.27
N ILE A 249 4.31 -16.06 4.32
CA ILE A 249 3.88 -15.33 5.50
C ILE A 249 4.81 -15.73 6.65
N ILE A 250 5.36 -14.72 7.30
CA ILE A 250 6.24 -14.83 8.47
C ILE A 250 5.56 -14.11 9.62
N SER A 251 5.59 -14.69 10.82
CA SER A 251 5.08 -14.02 12.02
C SER A 251 5.89 -14.41 13.24
N ASN A 252 5.83 -13.60 14.29
CA ASN A 252 6.44 -13.86 15.60
C ASN A 252 5.45 -14.40 16.64
N PHE A 253 4.30 -14.91 16.21
CA PHE A 253 3.24 -15.45 17.08
C PHE A 253 2.64 -16.74 16.53
#